data_b36ccc755757fa4d0a2cfde8e80aff33
#
_entry.id   b36ccc755757fa4d0a2cfde8e80aff33
#
_cell.length_a   1.000
_cell.length_b   1.000
_cell.length_c   1.000
_cell.angle_alpha   90.00
_cell.angle_beta   90.00
_cell.angle_gamma   90.00
#
_symmetry.space_group_name_H-M   'P 1'
#
loop_
_entity.id
_entity.type
_entity.pdbx_description
1 polymer ?
#
loop_
_entity_poly.entity_id
_entity_poly.type
_entity_poly.pdbx_seq_one_letter_code
_entity_poly.pdbx_strand_id
1 'polypeptide(L)'
;VFVLSAMRDDGTCFTDKDIHAVLKKNGYLQLNEGEDRNEWFKVSEKEALAVIESVRSNTKYTVGRTAHFGMREEQKRAVEDTAAYFKRMEIEDPTRPPKYLWNAKMRFGKTFASYQLAKKLGYKKILVLTFKPAVESAWYEDLETHVDFEGWQFVSDKEAKYDKTSFDRMYSQCDQSRPIVVFGSFQNLLGTTENGAIKPKNEFIHTTNWDMAIFNENNFA
;
A
#
# COMPACT_ATOMS: atom_id res chain seq x y z
N VAL A 1 -18.39 29.55 12.08
CA VAL A 1 -16.96 29.65 11.82
C VAL A 1 -16.25 28.90 12.93
N PHE A 2 -15.55 27.85 12.60
CA PHE A 2 -14.70 27.11 13.55
C PHE A 2 -13.30 27.71 13.51
N VAL A 3 -12.74 28.02 14.68
CA VAL A 3 -11.35 28.44 14.82
C VAL A 3 -10.59 27.28 15.43
N LEU A 4 -9.64 26.71 14.66
CA LEU A 4 -8.80 25.62 15.11
C LEU A 4 -7.36 26.12 15.26
N SER A 5 -6.67 25.60 16.27
CA SER A 5 -5.24 25.90 16.46
C SER A 5 -4.43 25.19 15.37
N ALA A 6 -3.57 25.93 14.66
CA ALA A 6 -2.63 25.41 13.68
C ALA A 6 -1.34 24.88 14.33
N MET A 7 -1.42 24.36 15.55
CA MET A 7 -0.30 23.83 16.30
C MET A 7 -0.43 22.30 16.41
N ARG A 8 0.65 21.58 16.09
CA ARG A 8 0.76 20.15 16.32
C ARG A 8 0.98 19.82 17.79
N ASP A 9 0.76 18.59 18.15
CA ASP A 9 0.95 18.09 19.52
C ASP A 9 2.42 18.15 19.96
N ASP A 10 3.37 18.18 19.01
CA ASP A 10 4.81 18.36 19.23
C ASP A 10 5.24 19.83 19.36
N GLY A 11 4.30 20.79 19.32
CA GLY A 11 4.53 22.22 19.42
C GLY A 11 4.93 22.91 18.10
N THR A 12 5.05 22.19 16.99
CA THR A 12 5.29 22.78 15.68
C THR A 12 4.00 23.29 15.04
N CYS A 13 4.11 24.29 14.16
CA CYS A 13 2.95 24.78 13.39
C CYS A 13 2.76 23.98 12.10
N PHE A 14 1.49 23.82 11.69
CA PHE A 14 1.13 23.33 10.37
C PHE A 14 0.37 24.42 9.58
N THR A 15 0.30 24.26 8.27
CA THR A 15 -0.36 25.19 7.36
C THR A 15 -1.51 24.51 6.63
N ASP A 16 -2.32 25.31 5.92
CA ASP A 16 -3.31 24.83 4.95
C ASP A 16 -2.71 23.87 3.92
N LYS A 17 -1.45 24.12 3.49
CA LYS A 17 -0.75 23.25 2.55
C LYS A 17 -0.54 21.82 3.07
N ASP A 18 -0.32 21.65 4.36
CA ASP A 18 -0.20 20.35 4.99
C ASP A 18 -1.55 19.59 4.93
N ILE A 19 -2.66 20.29 5.21
CA ILE A 19 -4.02 19.75 5.12
C ILE A 19 -4.36 19.41 3.67
N HIS A 20 -4.09 20.33 2.73
CA HIS A 20 -4.34 20.13 1.30
C HIS A 20 -3.54 18.94 0.74
N ALA A 21 -2.32 18.74 1.20
CA ALA A 21 -1.50 17.58 0.82
C ALA A 21 -2.16 16.27 1.24
N VAL A 22 -2.69 16.21 2.47
CA VAL A 22 -3.41 15.01 2.96
C VAL A 22 -4.71 14.79 2.20
N LEU A 23 -5.49 15.84 1.94
CA LEU A 23 -6.73 15.74 1.15
C LEU A 23 -6.47 15.25 -0.28
N LYS A 24 -5.46 15.81 -0.97
CA LYS A 24 -5.05 15.38 -2.32
C LYS A 24 -4.58 13.93 -2.33
N LYS A 25 -3.76 13.53 -1.36
CA LYS A 25 -3.26 12.16 -1.23
C LYS A 25 -4.40 11.16 -1.07
N ASN A 26 -5.46 11.54 -0.40
CA ASN A 26 -6.63 10.69 -0.16
C ASN A 26 -7.74 10.84 -1.22
N GLY A 27 -7.43 11.48 -2.36
CA GLY A 27 -8.31 11.52 -3.54
C GLY A 27 -9.49 12.50 -3.42
N TYR A 28 -9.50 13.41 -2.45
CA TYR A 28 -10.52 14.43 -2.37
C TYR A 28 -10.40 15.42 -3.54
N LEU A 29 -11.56 15.67 -4.19
CA LEU A 29 -11.62 16.56 -5.34
C LEU A 29 -11.39 18.01 -4.92
N GLN A 30 -10.35 18.64 -5.47
CA GLN A 30 -10.13 20.08 -5.34
C GLN A 30 -11.06 20.83 -6.30
N LEU A 31 -11.79 21.80 -5.80
CA LEU A 31 -12.69 22.63 -6.60
C LEU A 31 -11.92 23.80 -7.18
N ASN A 32 -11.95 23.94 -8.51
CA ASN A 32 -11.24 24.99 -9.23
C ASN A 32 -12.18 26.12 -9.68
N GLU A 33 -13.13 26.50 -8.84
CA GLU A 33 -14.12 27.55 -9.13
C GLU A 33 -13.77 28.84 -8.39
N GLY A 34 -13.66 29.96 -9.14
CA GLY A 34 -13.45 31.31 -8.58
C GLY A 34 -11.99 31.78 -8.53
N GLU A 35 -11.78 32.92 -7.88
CA GLU A 35 -10.47 33.59 -7.74
C GLU A 35 -9.53 32.81 -6.79
N ASP A 36 -10.10 32.09 -5.78
CA ASP A 36 -9.37 31.28 -4.79
C ASP A 36 -9.27 29.80 -5.21
N ARG A 37 -8.80 29.57 -6.43
CA ARG A 37 -8.85 28.27 -7.15
C ARG A 37 -8.18 27.09 -6.47
N ASN A 38 -7.45 27.27 -5.37
CA ASN A 38 -6.61 26.23 -4.77
C ASN A 38 -7.00 25.87 -3.33
N GLU A 39 -8.04 26.47 -2.76
CA GLU A 39 -8.33 26.35 -1.33
C GLU A 39 -9.54 25.46 -1.01
N TRP A 40 -10.37 25.16 -2.00
CA TRP A 40 -11.63 24.44 -1.77
C TRP A 40 -11.53 22.97 -2.16
N PHE A 41 -12.04 22.10 -1.29
CA PHE A 41 -12.15 20.67 -1.52
C PHE A 41 -13.57 20.18 -1.32
N LYS A 42 -13.98 19.19 -2.14
CA LYS A 42 -15.24 18.48 -1.93
C LYS A 42 -15.02 17.44 -0.82
N VAL A 43 -15.26 17.82 0.40
CA VAL A 43 -15.04 17.01 1.60
C VAL A 43 -16.16 17.31 2.61
N SER A 44 -16.61 16.32 3.37
CA SER A 44 -17.55 16.53 4.46
C SER A 44 -16.87 17.20 5.66
N GLU A 45 -17.63 17.91 6.50
CA GLU A 45 -17.10 18.52 7.72
C GLU A 45 -16.39 17.50 8.62
N LYS A 46 -16.99 16.32 8.81
CA LYS A 46 -16.43 15.23 9.62
C LYS A 46 -15.07 14.78 9.11
N GLU A 47 -14.96 14.58 7.81
CA GLU A 47 -13.70 14.17 7.16
C GLU A 47 -12.65 15.28 7.23
N ALA A 48 -13.04 16.53 6.99
CA ALA A 48 -12.15 17.67 7.10
C ALA A 48 -11.57 17.80 8.52
N LEU A 49 -12.39 17.66 9.55
CA LEU A 49 -11.94 17.66 10.95
C LEU A 49 -11.00 16.49 11.25
N ALA A 50 -11.30 15.30 10.74
CA ALA A 50 -10.42 14.13 10.91
C ALA A 50 -9.06 14.29 10.21
N VAL A 51 -9.04 14.93 9.03
CA VAL A 51 -7.78 15.28 8.33
C VAL A 51 -6.97 16.28 9.16
N ILE A 52 -7.61 17.34 9.67
CA ILE A 52 -6.94 18.34 10.49
C ILE A 52 -6.36 17.71 11.76
N GLU A 53 -7.11 16.82 12.41
CA GLU A 53 -6.66 16.11 13.61
C GLU A 53 -5.47 15.20 13.31
N SER A 54 -5.47 14.52 12.16
CA SER A 54 -4.34 13.68 11.73
C SER A 54 -3.06 14.50 11.48
N VAL A 55 -3.19 15.69 10.89
CA VAL A 55 -2.07 16.63 10.68
C VAL A 55 -1.57 17.16 12.04
N ARG A 56 -2.49 17.45 12.96
CA ARG A 56 -2.16 17.94 14.30
C ARG A 56 -1.38 16.91 15.11
N SER A 57 -1.86 15.67 15.14
CA SER A 57 -1.24 14.56 15.89
C SER A 57 -0.08 13.89 15.15
N ASN A 58 0.27 14.38 13.95
CA ASN A 58 1.27 13.77 13.06
C ASN A 58 1.01 12.29 12.80
N THR A 59 -0.28 11.91 12.67
CA THR A 59 -0.72 10.55 12.37
C THR A 59 -1.16 10.44 10.91
N LYS A 60 -1.09 9.23 10.36
CA LYS A 60 -1.56 8.98 8.99
C LYS A 60 -3.09 9.06 8.94
N TYR A 61 -3.63 10.01 8.15
CA TYR A 61 -5.04 10.02 7.83
C TYR A 61 -5.35 8.95 6.80
N THR A 62 -6.35 8.12 7.09
CA THR A 62 -6.92 7.16 6.14
C THR A 62 -8.40 7.44 5.99
N VAL A 63 -8.87 7.62 4.77
CA VAL A 63 -10.31 7.62 4.48
C VAL A 63 -10.87 6.31 5.00
N GLY A 64 -11.95 6.35 5.76
CA GLY A 64 -12.60 5.14 6.22
C GLY A 64 -12.87 4.20 5.03
N ARG A 65 -12.46 2.93 5.17
CA ARG A 65 -12.61 1.94 4.09
C ARG A 65 -14.08 1.81 3.71
N THR A 66 -14.40 2.06 2.46
CA THR A 66 -15.78 2.12 1.97
C THR A 66 -16.10 1.06 0.92
N ALA A 67 -15.09 0.42 0.35
CA ALA A 67 -15.28 -0.61 -0.66
C ALA A 67 -15.70 -1.95 -0.01
N HIS A 68 -16.87 -2.46 -0.40
CA HIS A 68 -17.51 -3.66 0.16
C HIS A 68 -17.85 -4.71 -0.90
N PHE A 69 -17.01 -4.88 -1.89
CA PHE A 69 -17.28 -5.90 -2.91
C PHE A 69 -16.60 -7.22 -2.57
N GLY A 70 -17.28 -8.32 -2.87
CA GLY A 70 -16.71 -9.65 -2.72
C GLY A 70 -15.90 -10.10 -3.95
N MET A 71 -15.16 -11.19 -3.79
CA MET A 71 -14.51 -11.84 -4.92
C MET A 71 -15.55 -12.38 -5.92
N ARG A 72 -15.30 -12.21 -7.21
CA ARG A 72 -16.01 -12.90 -8.29
C ARG A 72 -15.66 -14.39 -8.28
N GLU A 73 -16.50 -15.24 -8.87
CA GLU A 73 -16.30 -16.70 -8.82
C GLU A 73 -14.95 -17.13 -9.40
N GLU A 74 -14.48 -16.50 -10.48
CA GLU A 74 -13.17 -16.79 -11.05
C GLU A 74 -12.00 -16.39 -10.12
N GLN A 75 -12.18 -15.33 -9.33
CA GLN A 75 -11.20 -14.91 -8.32
C GLN A 75 -11.19 -15.87 -7.12
N LYS A 76 -12.37 -16.25 -6.62
CA LYS A 76 -12.50 -17.23 -5.53
C LYS A 76 -11.81 -18.52 -5.91
N ARG A 77 -12.12 -19.07 -7.10
CA ARG A 77 -11.52 -20.29 -7.60
C ARG A 77 -9.99 -20.17 -7.66
N ALA A 78 -9.47 -19.10 -8.24
CA ALA A 78 -8.01 -18.89 -8.33
C ALA A 78 -7.36 -18.83 -6.94
N VAL A 79 -7.97 -18.12 -5.99
CA VAL A 79 -7.49 -18.02 -4.61
C VAL A 79 -7.56 -19.38 -3.90
N GLU A 80 -8.65 -20.13 -4.05
CA GLU A 80 -8.84 -21.44 -3.41
C GLU A 80 -7.87 -22.48 -3.95
N ASP A 81 -7.75 -22.58 -5.27
CA ASP A 81 -6.83 -23.52 -5.93
C ASP A 81 -5.38 -23.24 -5.53
N THR A 82 -4.99 -21.96 -5.50
CA THR A 82 -3.64 -21.56 -5.09
C THR A 82 -3.38 -21.84 -3.62
N ALA A 83 -4.31 -21.51 -2.75
CA ALA A 83 -4.16 -21.75 -1.31
C ALA A 83 -4.11 -23.26 -0.99
N ALA A 84 -4.92 -24.07 -1.65
CA ALA A 84 -4.87 -25.52 -1.51
C ALA A 84 -3.55 -26.11 -1.99
N TYR A 85 -3.05 -25.62 -3.14
CA TYR A 85 -1.74 -26.03 -3.65
C TYR A 85 -0.60 -25.66 -2.69
N PHE A 86 -0.58 -24.42 -2.16
CA PHE A 86 0.48 -23.99 -1.24
C PHE A 86 0.49 -24.84 0.04
N LYS A 87 -0.69 -25.06 0.66
CA LYS A 87 -0.79 -25.90 1.85
C LYS A 87 -0.35 -27.35 1.61
N ARG A 88 -0.66 -27.90 0.44
CA ARG A 88 -0.21 -29.22 0.06
C ARG A 88 1.32 -29.28 -0.08
N MET A 89 1.92 -28.29 -0.77
CA MET A 89 3.36 -28.25 -0.95
C MET A 89 4.13 -28.04 0.34
N GLU A 90 3.60 -27.29 1.28
CA GLU A 90 4.19 -27.15 2.64
C GLU A 90 4.31 -28.49 3.36
N ILE A 91 3.41 -29.44 3.08
CA ILE A 91 3.44 -30.80 3.66
C ILE A 91 4.34 -31.73 2.85
N GLU A 92 4.22 -31.71 1.53
CA GLU A 92 4.93 -32.64 0.63
C GLU A 92 6.43 -32.32 0.48
N ASP A 93 6.78 -31.02 0.42
CA ASP A 93 8.15 -30.57 0.30
C ASP A 93 8.39 -29.23 1.03
N PRO A 94 8.52 -29.21 2.36
CA PRO A 94 8.68 -28.00 3.16
C PRO A 94 9.98 -27.24 2.89
N THR A 95 10.92 -27.87 2.17
CA THR A 95 12.20 -27.22 1.84
C THR A 95 12.14 -26.34 0.62
N ARG A 96 11.10 -26.47 -0.19
CA ARG A 96 10.95 -25.76 -1.46
C ARG A 96 9.74 -24.82 -1.43
N PRO A 97 9.94 -23.49 -1.51
CA PRO A 97 8.83 -22.56 -1.56
C PRO A 97 7.92 -22.84 -2.76
N PRO A 98 6.62 -22.96 -2.58
CA PRO A 98 5.67 -23.24 -3.65
C PRO A 98 5.61 -22.06 -4.63
N LYS A 99 5.40 -22.37 -5.92
CA LYS A 99 5.26 -21.37 -6.99
C LYS A 99 3.98 -21.65 -7.75
N TYR A 100 3.19 -20.62 -7.96
CA TYR A 100 1.94 -20.72 -8.71
C TYR A 100 1.80 -19.57 -9.71
N LEU A 101 1.39 -19.87 -10.93
CA LEU A 101 1.21 -18.89 -12.00
C LEU A 101 -0.27 -18.65 -12.28
N TRP A 102 -0.71 -17.41 -12.14
CA TRP A 102 -2.03 -16.97 -12.59
C TRP A 102 -1.99 -16.47 -14.03
N ASN A 103 -2.57 -17.20 -14.96
CA ASN A 103 -2.83 -16.70 -16.32
C ASN A 103 -4.14 -15.90 -16.29
N ALA A 104 -4.08 -14.70 -15.76
CA ALA A 104 -5.25 -13.85 -15.53
C ALA A 104 -5.37 -12.75 -16.60
N LYS A 105 -6.53 -12.68 -17.26
CA LYS A 105 -6.86 -11.66 -18.26
C LYS A 105 -6.84 -10.25 -17.66
N MET A 106 -6.81 -9.23 -18.52
CA MET A 106 -7.06 -7.84 -18.11
C MET A 106 -8.40 -7.75 -17.37
N ARG A 107 -8.48 -6.85 -16.39
CA ARG A 107 -9.68 -6.64 -15.52
C ARG A 107 -10.08 -7.85 -14.66
N PHE A 108 -9.25 -8.85 -14.53
CA PHE A 108 -9.45 -9.93 -13.56
C PHE A 108 -9.50 -9.43 -12.11
N GLY A 109 -8.83 -8.30 -11.80
CA GLY A 109 -8.65 -7.81 -10.42
C GLY A 109 -7.57 -8.58 -9.68
N LYS A 110 -6.42 -8.74 -10.33
CA LYS A 110 -5.26 -9.48 -9.79
C LYS A 110 -4.84 -8.97 -8.41
N THR A 111 -4.78 -7.66 -8.23
CA THR A 111 -4.37 -7.00 -6.98
C THR A 111 -5.25 -7.45 -5.82
N PHE A 112 -6.56 -7.23 -5.94
CA PHE A 112 -7.54 -7.63 -4.93
C PHE A 112 -7.50 -9.14 -4.63
N ALA A 113 -7.47 -9.98 -5.67
CA ALA A 113 -7.39 -11.44 -5.50
C ALA A 113 -6.08 -11.87 -4.82
N SER A 114 -4.95 -11.19 -5.09
CA SER A 114 -3.67 -11.47 -4.42
C SER A 114 -3.71 -11.13 -2.93
N TYR A 115 -4.33 -10.02 -2.56
CA TYR A 115 -4.54 -9.68 -1.16
C TYR A 115 -5.47 -10.66 -0.45
N GLN A 116 -6.54 -11.09 -1.12
CA GLN A 116 -7.44 -12.12 -0.59
C GLN A 116 -6.73 -13.46 -0.38
N LEU A 117 -5.81 -13.83 -1.27
CA LEU A 117 -4.97 -15.03 -1.09
C LEU A 117 -4.08 -14.90 0.14
N ALA A 118 -3.37 -13.78 0.29
CA ALA A 118 -2.52 -13.53 1.46
C ALA A 118 -3.35 -13.54 2.76
N LYS A 119 -4.53 -12.91 2.76
CA LYS A 119 -5.48 -12.94 3.89
C LYS A 119 -5.92 -14.37 4.24
N LYS A 120 -6.30 -15.17 3.23
CA LYS A 120 -6.73 -16.58 3.41
C LYS A 120 -5.62 -17.46 3.99
N LEU A 121 -4.38 -17.20 3.65
CA LEU A 121 -3.21 -17.94 4.13
C LEU A 121 -2.66 -17.38 5.46
N GLY A 122 -3.17 -16.26 5.95
CA GLY A 122 -2.70 -15.62 7.18
C GLY A 122 -1.31 -15.00 7.07
N TYR A 123 -0.87 -14.68 5.85
CA TYR A 123 0.45 -14.10 5.59
C TYR A 123 0.52 -12.64 6.05
N LYS A 124 1.66 -12.26 6.61
CA LYS A 124 1.89 -10.92 7.18
C LYS A 124 2.94 -10.11 6.43
N LYS A 125 3.90 -10.76 5.80
CA LYS A 125 4.99 -10.10 5.07
C LYS A 125 4.86 -10.39 3.59
N ILE A 126 4.26 -9.45 2.86
CA ILE A 126 3.96 -9.58 1.44
C ILE A 126 4.86 -8.65 0.64
N LEU A 127 5.64 -9.20 -0.29
CA LEU A 127 6.47 -8.45 -1.22
C LEU A 127 5.83 -8.45 -2.61
N VAL A 128 5.57 -7.26 -3.15
CA VAL A 128 5.07 -7.08 -4.53
C VAL A 128 6.18 -6.52 -5.40
N LEU A 129 6.53 -7.25 -6.43
CA LEU A 129 7.56 -6.89 -7.40
C LEU A 129 6.93 -6.65 -8.78
N THR A 130 7.30 -5.55 -9.44
CA THR A 130 6.81 -5.22 -10.77
C THR A 130 7.90 -4.63 -11.65
N PHE A 131 7.76 -4.77 -12.97
CA PHE A 131 8.57 -4.01 -13.94
C PHE A 131 8.01 -2.61 -14.20
N LYS A 132 6.72 -2.36 -13.93
CA LYS A 132 6.04 -1.09 -14.21
C LYS A 132 5.66 -0.37 -12.91
N PRO A 133 6.42 0.62 -12.46
CA PRO A 133 6.10 1.38 -11.24
C PRO A 133 4.71 2.04 -11.27
N ALA A 134 4.20 2.35 -12.45
CA ALA A 134 2.90 3.01 -12.62
C ALA A 134 1.69 2.23 -12.06
N VAL A 135 1.83 0.93 -11.78
CA VAL A 135 0.74 0.13 -11.18
C VAL A 135 0.66 0.26 -9.65
N GLU A 136 1.59 0.97 -9.03
CA GLU A 136 1.65 1.14 -7.57
C GLU A 136 0.34 1.71 -6.99
N SER A 137 -0.23 2.73 -7.66
CA SER A 137 -1.49 3.35 -7.19
C SER A 137 -2.62 2.34 -7.07
N ALA A 138 -2.75 1.40 -8.02
CA ALA A 138 -3.78 0.36 -7.96
C ALA A 138 -3.59 -0.59 -6.77
N TRP A 139 -2.32 -0.96 -6.45
CA TRP A 139 -2.01 -1.77 -5.28
C TRP A 139 -2.32 -1.03 -3.98
N TYR A 140 -1.93 0.24 -3.92
CA TYR A 140 -2.20 1.10 -2.77
C TYR A 140 -3.71 1.31 -2.56
N GLU A 141 -4.44 1.71 -3.62
CA GLU A 141 -5.87 2.01 -3.55
C GLU A 141 -6.70 0.79 -3.14
N ASP A 142 -6.49 -0.38 -3.74
CA ASP A 142 -7.20 -1.61 -3.38
C ASP A 142 -6.98 -1.96 -1.90
N LEU A 143 -5.77 -1.76 -1.36
CA LEU A 143 -5.45 -2.02 0.03
C LEU A 143 -6.13 -1.02 0.97
N GLU A 144 -6.06 0.27 0.67
CA GLU A 144 -6.51 1.34 1.57
C GLU A 144 -8.01 1.56 1.55
N THR A 145 -8.70 1.18 0.46
CA THR A 145 -10.13 1.44 0.31
C THR A 145 -11.02 0.26 0.71
N HIS A 146 -10.52 -0.98 0.63
CA HIS A 146 -11.36 -2.15 0.87
C HIS A 146 -11.36 -2.56 2.34
N VAL A 147 -12.56 -2.80 2.89
CA VAL A 147 -12.78 -3.15 4.32
C VAL A 147 -12.08 -4.44 4.76
N ASP A 148 -11.88 -5.38 3.84
CA ASP A 148 -11.21 -6.65 4.14
C ASP A 148 -9.75 -6.51 4.56
N PHE A 149 -9.12 -5.39 4.25
CA PHE A 149 -7.69 -5.13 4.52
C PHE A 149 -7.50 -4.07 5.60
N GLU A 150 -8.51 -3.88 6.46
CA GLU A 150 -8.39 -2.97 7.59
C GLU A 150 -7.20 -3.37 8.49
N GLY A 151 -6.39 -2.38 8.83
CA GLY A 151 -5.18 -2.58 9.62
C GLY A 151 -3.95 -3.08 8.85
N TRP A 152 -4.07 -3.36 7.54
CA TRP A 152 -2.91 -3.64 6.70
C TRP A 152 -2.11 -2.37 6.43
N GLN A 153 -0.81 -2.53 6.24
CA GLN A 153 0.12 -1.42 6.06
C GLN A 153 0.78 -1.51 4.69
N PHE A 154 0.92 -0.36 4.01
CA PHE A 154 1.56 -0.28 2.71
C PHE A 154 2.87 0.48 2.79
N VAL A 155 3.92 -0.08 2.21
CA VAL A 155 5.28 0.48 2.21
C VAL A 155 5.82 0.52 0.78
N SER A 156 6.22 1.70 0.32
CA SER A 156 6.88 1.88 -0.98
C SER A 156 7.89 3.02 -0.94
N ASP A 157 8.80 3.05 -1.91
CA ASP A 157 9.78 4.16 -2.05
C ASP A 157 9.08 5.50 -2.33
N LYS A 158 7.91 5.49 -2.99
CA LYS A 158 7.10 6.69 -3.24
C LYS A 158 6.44 7.21 -1.96
N GLU A 159 5.82 6.32 -1.19
CA GLU A 159 5.20 6.67 0.09
C GLU A 159 6.25 7.14 1.11
N ALA A 160 7.41 6.47 1.16
CA ALA A 160 8.52 6.88 2.02
C ALA A 160 9.02 8.32 1.70
N LYS A 161 9.16 8.63 0.40
CA LYS A 161 9.52 10.00 -0.02
C LYS A 161 8.45 11.03 0.33
N TYR A 162 7.19 10.67 0.21
CA TYR A 162 6.09 11.54 0.61
C TYR A 162 6.14 11.83 2.11
N ASP A 163 6.37 10.82 2.93
CA ASP A 163 6.47 10.93 4.39
C ASP A 163 7.87 11.44 4.85
N LYS A 164 8.72 11.89 3.91
CA LYS A 164 10.07 12.40 4.18
C LYS A 164 10.95 11.44 4.98
N THR A 165 10.79 10.16 4.75
CA THR A 165 11.56 9.08 5.36
C THR A 165 12.27 8.22 4.31
N SER A 166 13.13 7.30 4.73
CA SER A 166 13.71 6.30 3.84
C SER A 166 12.84 5.03 3.79
N PHE A 167 13.00 4.26 2.72
CA PHE A 167 12.21 3.07 2.46
C PHE A 167 12.36 2.00 3.55
N ASP A 168 13.59 1.74 3.97
CA ASP A 168 13.92 0.83 5.07
C ASP A 168 13.37 1.31 6.42
N ARG A 169 13.47 2.62 6.67
CA ARG A 169 12.93 3.22 7.90
C ARG A 169 11.42 3.13 7.95
N MET A 170 10.73 3.39 6.83
CA MET A 170 9.28 3.24 6.76
C MET A 170 8.85 1.81 7.10
N TYR A 171 9.54 0.80 6.53
CA TYR A 171 9.29 -0.60 6.85
C TYR A 171 9.54 -0.93 8.33
N SER A 172 10.65 -0.44 8.90
CA SER A 172 10.98 -0.69 10.30
C SER A 172 10.02 -0.06 11.30
N GLN A 173 9.32 1.01 10.91
CA GLN A 173 8.30 1.68 11.72
C GLN A 173 6.93 1.00 11.66
N CYS A 174 6.72 0.05 10.74
CA CYS A 174 5.47 -0.70 10.67
C CYS A 174 5.28 -1.61 11.89
N ASP A 175 4.02 -1.77 12.28
CA ASP A 175 3.63 -2.78 13.26
C ASP A 175 3.79 -4.19 12.67
N GLN A 176 4.85 -4.89 13.10
CA GLN A 176 5.20 -6.22 12.60
C GLN A 176 4.17 -7.31 12.99
N SER A 177 3.24 -7.02 13.89
CA SER A 177 2.14 -7.93 14.24
C SER A 177 1.02 -7.93 13.20
N ARG A 178 0.94 -6.89 12.37
CA ARG A 178 -0.07 -6.69 11.33
C ARG A 178 0.49 -6.99 9.93
N PRO A 179 -0.36 -7.29 8.95
CA PRO A 179 0.11 -7.46 7.58
C PRO A 179 0.74 -6.21 7.01
N ILE A 180 1.89 -6.40 6.36
CA ILE A 180 2.67 -5.36 5.69
C ILE A 180 2.84 -5.76 4.23
N VAL A 181 2.44 -4.88 3.34
CA VAL A 181 2.67 -5.01 1.90
C VAL A 181 3.80 -4.08 1.50
N VAL A 182 4.90 -4.64 1.04
CA VAL A 182 6.03 -3.87 0.49
C VAL A 182 5.96 -3.92 -1.02
N PHE A 183 5.87 -2.76 -1.65
CA PHE A 183 5.79 -2.63 -3.09
C PHE A 183 7.08 -2.03 -3.66
N GLY A 184 7.59 -2.64 -4.71
CA GLY A 184 8.73 -2.10 -5.40
C GLY A 184 8.87 -2.55 -6.85
N SER A 185 9.57 -1.75 -7.64
CA SER A 185 9.96 -2.15 -8.99
C SER A 185 11.28 -2.90 -8.96
N PHE A 186 11.46 -3.84 -9.89
CA PHE A 186 12.74 -4.52 -10.09
C PHE A 186 13.90 -3.54 -10.26
N GLN A 187 13.69 -2.45 -11.00
CA GLN A 187 14.71 -1.42 -11.23
C GLN A 187 15.17 -0.74 -9.93
N ASN A 188 14.25 -0.48 -9.00
CA ASN A 188 14.57 0.13 -7.73
C ASN A 188 15.20 -0.83 -6.74
N LEU A 189 14.71 -2.08 -6.68
CA LEU A 189 15.09 -3.06 -5.67
C LEU A 189 16.36 -3.83 -6.04
N LEU A 190 16.57 -4.14 -7.34
CA LEU A 190 17.79 -4.78 -7.83
C LEU A 190 18.92 -3.80 -8.15
N GLY A 191 18.67 -2.48 -7.99
CA GLY A 191 19.69 -1.47 -8.21
C GLY A 191 20.88 -1.66 -7.26
N THR A 192 22.05 -1.92 -7.85
CA THR A 192 23.33 -2.00 -7.12
C THR A 192 23.99 -0.62 -7.00
N THR A 193 24.94 -0.50 -6.09
CA THR A 193 25.91 0.59 -6.03
C THR A 193 26.93 0.42 -7.15
N GLU A 194 27.74 1.44 -7.38
CA GLU A 194 28.84 1.39 -8.37
C GLU A 194 29.81 0.19 -8.14
N ASN A 195 29.93 -0.27 -6.90
CA ASN A 195 30.74 -1.41 -6.52
C ASN A 195 30.00 -2.77 -6.58
N GLY A 196 28.78 -2.80 -7.15
CA GLY A 196 28.00 -4.03 -7.30
C GLY A 196 27.29 -4.50 -6.02
N ALA A 197 27.39 -3.77 -4.90
CA ALA A 197 26.70 -4.12 -3.67
C ALA A 197 25.23 -3.67 -3.68
N ILE A 198 24.38 -4.33 -2.90
CA ILE A 198 22.98 -3.92 -2.70
C ILE A 198 22.95 -2.53 -2.06
N LYS A 199 22.07 -1.65 -2.55
CA LYS A 199 21.88 -0.33 -1.93
C LYS A 199 21.39 -0.50 -0.49
N PRO A 200 21.97 0.19 0.51
CA PRO A 200 21.62 0.02 1.93
C PRO A 200 20.11 0.13 2.20
N LYS A 201 19.42 1.05 1.53
CA LYS A 201 17.95 1.21 1.64
C LYS A 201 17.14 -0.01 1.19
N ASN A 202 17.74 -0.92 0.43
CA ASN A 202 17.09 -2.12 -0.11
C ASN A 202 17.54 -3.40 0.63
N GLU A 203 18.47 -3.31 1.57
CA GLU A 203 19.01 -4.48 2.28
C GLU A 203 17.92 -5.29 2.98
N PHE A 204 16.95 -4.61 3.59
CA PHE A 204 15.83 -5.26 4.26
C PHE A 204 14.99 -6.15 3.33
N ILE A 205 14.91 -5.83 2.04
CA ILE A 205 14.19 -6.65 1.04
C ILE A 205 14.83 -8.03 0.92
N HIS A 206 16.16 -8.09 1.00
CA HIS A 206 16.92 -9.32 0.82
C HIS A 206 17.11 -10.11 2.12
N THR A 207 16.98 -9.45 3.27
CA THR A 207 17.17 -10.06 4.60
C THR A 207 15.86 -10.43 5.29
N THR A 208 14.73 -9.90 4.83
CA THR A 208 13.42 -10.24 5.38
C THR A 208 12.96 -11.61 4.88
N ASN A 209 12.48 -12.45 5.79
CA ASN A 209 11.78 -13.68 5.42
C ASN A 209 10.34 -13.34 5.02
N TRP A 210 10.07 -13.31 3.73
CA TRP A 210 8.77 -12.98 3.17
C TRP A 210 7.85 -14.20 3.19
N ASP A 211 6.60 -14.03 3.66
CA ASP A 211 5.59 -15.08 3.60
C ASP A 211 5.10 -15.29 2.17
N MET A 212 5.08 -14.21 1.37
CA MET A 212 4.62 -14.26 -0.02
C MET A 212 5.36 -13.22 -0.87
N ALA A 213 5.86 -13.64 -2.03
CA ALA A 213 6.38 -12.75 -3.07
C ALA A 213 5.48 -12.82 -4.30
N ILE A 214 4.99 -11.67 -4.76
CA ILE A 214 4.12 -11.52 -5.92
C ILE A 214 4.89 -10.85 -7.04
N PHE A 215 5.04 -11.56 -8.16
CA PHE A 215 5.64 -11.01 -9.37
C PHE A 215 4.51 -10.53 -10.28
N ASN A 216 4.28 -9.21 -10.29
CA ASN A 216 3.23 -8.61 -11.11
C ASN A 216 3.79 -8.19 -12.47
N GLU A 217 3.59 -9.04 -13.47
CA GLU A 217 3.92 -8.74 -14.86
C GLU A 217 2.64 -8.40 -15.62
N ASN A 218 2.56 -7.19 -16.12
CA ASN A 218 1.53 -6.81 -17.08
C ASN A 218 2.13 -6.93 -18.48
N ASN A 219 1.74 -8.00 -19.19
CA ASN A 219 1.93 -8.25 -20.61
C ASN A 219 3.35 -8.56 -21.08
N PHE A 220 3.59 -9.83 -21.34
CA PHE A 220 4.22 -10.22 -22.59
C PHE A 220 3.14 -10.19 -23.69
N ALA A 221 3.06 -9.12 -24.45
CA ALA A 221 2.46 -9.05 -25.77
C ALA A 221 3.51 -8.48 -26.70
#